data_434e60bb7e8ae9d69c5f771a592108f7
#
_entry.id   434e60bb7e8ae9d69c5f771a592108f7
#
_cell.length_a   1.000
_cell.length_b   1.000
_cell.length_c   1.000
_cell.angle_alpha   90.00
_cell.angle_beta   90.00
_cell.angle_gamma   90.00
#
_symmetry.space_group_name_H-M   'P 1'
#
loop_
_entity.id
_entity.type
_entity.pdbx_description
1 polymer ?
#
loop_
_entity_poly.entity_id
_entity_poly.type
_entity_poly.pdbx_seq_one_letter_code
_entity_poly.pdbx_strand_id
1 'polypeptide(L)'
;KKLCAAAADCGIRIVLDGVFAHTGADSRYFNRFRHYPGCGAYNSRSSVYARWYSFAHYPDDYKCWWDFKDLPAVNAANPDWRKYMITGARSIVKTWLRDGASGWRLDVADELPDDVLRGMRSAAKETDPDSVLLGEVWEDAVTKVSYGERRQYALGDALDSVMNYPLRDGLVAFLTGRSTAHALADLLLSQRLNYPRPLYYALMNLTASHDVARTRSALALDFDPRSRTRAELAALEITDAMAARGAQLQVLAAAVQFWLPGIPSIYYGDETGMQGLCDPFNRAPLQMCDTQMLQWYACLLYTSD
;
A
#
# COMPACT_ATOMS: atom_id res chain seq x y z
N LYS A 1 17.37 -10.32 6.95
CA LYS A 1 17.66 -11.63 7.59
C LYS A 1 17.33 -11.63 9.06
N LYS A 2 18.06 -10.88 9.92
CA LYS A 2 17.87 -10.90 11.38
C LYS A 2 16.42 -10.58 11.77
N LEU A 3 15.83 -9.54 11.19
CA LEU A 3 14.44 -9.16 11.45
C LEU A 3 13.46 -10.27 11.04
N CYS A 4 13.62 -10.83 9.84
CA CYS A 4 12.74 -11.89 9.34
C CYS A 4 12.86 -13.15 10.18
N ALA A 5 14.07 -13.52 10.61
CA ALA A 5 14.27 -14.66 11.50
C ALA A 5 13.57 -14.44 12.86
N ALA A 6 13.80 -13.29 13.49
CA ALA A 6 13.16 -12.98 14.78
C ALA A 6 11.62 -12.89 14.68
N ALA A 7 11.10 -12.40 13.57
CA ALA A 7 9.66 -12.38 13.31
C ALA A 7 9.10 -13.81 13.14
N ALA A 8 9.82 -14.65 12.38
CA ALA A 8 9.41 -16.04 12.16
C ALA A 8 9.39 -16.86 13.47
N ASP A 9 10.32 -16.60 14.40
CA ASP A 9 10.33 -17.21 15.74
C ASP A 9 9.06 -16.84 16.55
N CYS A 10 8.41 -15.73 16.19
CA CYS A 10 7.13 -15.29 16.78
C CYS A 10 5.91 -15.68 15.91
N GLY A 11 6.08 -16.48 14.86
CA GLY A 11 5.00 -16.82 13.93
C GLY A 11 4.59 -15.67 12.98
N ILE A 12 5.40 -14.62 12.86
CA ILE A 12 5.12 -13.43 12.06
C ILE A 12 5.90 -13.49 10.73
N ARG A 13 5.22 -13.23 9.61
CA ARG A 13 5.82 -13.11 8.28
C ARG A 13 6.02 -11.64 7.91
N ILE A 14 7.17 -11.33 7.29
CA ILE A 14 7.51 -9.97 6.86
C ILE A 14 7.21 -9.82 5.37
N VAL A 15 6.30 -8.92 5.02
CA VAL A 15 6.06 -8.46 3.64
C VAL A 15 6.74 -7.10 3.48
N LEU A 16 7.55 -6.97 2.44
CA LEU A 16 8.31 -5.74 2.18
C LEU A 16 7.53 -4.79 1.29
N ASP A 17 7.71 -3.48 1.50
CA ASP A 17 7.20 -2.48 0.58
C ASP A 17 8.15 -2.33 -0.62
N GLY A 18 7.61 -2.48 -1.83
CA GLY A 18 8.33 -2.49 -3.09
C GLY A 18 7.97 -1.31 -3.98
N VAL A 19 8.80 -0.28 -3.97
CA VAL A 19 8.68 0.86 -4.87
C VAL A 19 9.47 0.57 -6.15
N PHE A 20 8.79 0.10 -7.20
CA PHE A 20 9.43 -0.31 -8.45
C PHE A 20 9.11 0.62 -9.63
N ALA A 21 8.13 1.52 -9.51
CA ALA A 21 7.75 2.44 -10.58
C ALA A 21 8.68 3.65 -10.70
N HIS A 22 9.33 4.02 -9.62
CA HIS A 22 10.27 5.15 -9.55
C HIS A 22 11.40 4.87 -8.56
N THR A 23 12.39 5.76 -8.50
CA THR A 23 13.42 5.75 -7.47
C THR A 23 13.53 7.13 -6.84
N GLY A 24 14.19 7.27 -5.70
CA GLY A 24 14.57 8.59 -5.22
C GLY A 24 15.60 9.22 -6.14
N ALA A 25 15.52 10.55 -6.35
CA ALA A 25 16.55 11.29 -7.08
C ALA A 25 17.93 11.18 -6.39
N ASP A 26 17.93 10.92 -5.10
CA ASP A 26 19.11 10.63 -4.28
C ASP A 26 19.47 9.14 -4.22
N SER A 27 18.83 8.28 -5.01
CA SER A 27 19.23 6.88 -5.08
C SER A 27 20.60 6.72 -5.78
N ARG A 28 21.32 5.65 -5.47
CA ARG A 28 22.58 5.32 -6.17
C ARG A 28 22.41 5.17 -7.69
N TYR A 29 21.21 4.85 -8.15
CA TYR A 29 20.91 4.63 -9.56
C TYR A 29 20.78 5.94 -10.32
N PHE A 30 20.14 6.96 -9.71
CA PHE A 30 19.97 8.28 -10.31
C PHE A 30 21.07 9.25 -9.88
N ASN A 31 21.36 9.33 -8.57
CA ASN A 31 22.46 10.04 -7.92
C ASN A 31 22.55 11.54 -8.27
N ARG A 32 21.39 12.22 -8.29
CA ARG A 32 21.30 13.65 -8.62
C ARG A 32 22.23 14.51 -7.75
N PHE A 33 22.29 14.19 -6.46
CA PHE A 33 23.04 14.99 -5.47
C PHE A 33 24.46 14.48 -5.23
N ARG A 34 24.90 13.44 -5.95
CA ARG A 34 26.27 12.87 -5.86
C ARG A 34 26.61 12.33 -4.46
N HIS A 35 25.63 11.86 -3.70
CA HIS A 35 25.86 11.27 -2.38
C HIS A 35 26.43 9.85 -2.44
N TYR A 36 26.32 9.20 -3.59
CA TYR A 36 26.89 7.86 -3.78
C TYR A 36 28.13 7.90 -4.66
N PRO A 37 29.14 7.03 -4.39
CA PRO A 37 30.27 6.86 -5.27
C PRO A 37 29.85 6.30 -6.63
N GLY A 38 30.49 6.77 -7.69
CA GLY A 38 30.22 6.39 -9.07
C GLY A 38 29.18 7.28 -9.76
N CYS A 39 28.85 6.92 -11.00
CA CYS A 39 27.97 7.70 -11.85
C CYS A 39 26.56 7.09 -11.87
N GLY A 40 25.59 7.80 -11.30
CA GLY A 40 24.17 7.54 -11.54
C GLY A 40 23.72 8.03 -12.92
N ALA A 41 22.45 7.77 -13.25
CA ALA A 41 21.87 8.16 -14.53
C ALA A 41 21.88 9.68 -14.76
N TYR A 42 21.71 10.49 -13.71
CA TYR A 42 21.76 11.94 -13.80
C TYR A 42 23.17 12.49 -14.06
N ASN A 43 24.21 11.78 -13.61
CA ASN A 43 25.60 12.26 -13.67
C ASN A 43 26.26 12.01 -15.03
N SER A 44 25.86 10.96 -15.77
CA SER A 44 26.45 10.63 -17.07
C SER A 44 25.49 9.80 -17.92
N ARG A 45 25.40 10.14 -19.21
CA ARG A 45 24.70 9.30 -20.21
C ARG A 45 25.36 7.94 -20.43
N SER A 46 26.63 7.78 -20.06
CA SER A 46 27.36 6.52 -20.11
C SER A 46 27.19 5.66 -18.85
N SER A 47 26.47 6.15 -17.85
CA SER A 47 26.12 5.35 -16.66
C SER A 47 25.38 4.08 -17.08
N VAL A 48 25.69 2.96 -16.44
CA VAL A 48 24.96 1.69 -16.62
C VAL A 48 23.47 1.80 -16.29
N TYR A 49 23.09 2.81 -15.50
CA TYR A 49 21.72 3.10 -15.13
C TYR A 49 21.02 4.11 -16.05
N ALA A 50 21.73 4.75 -16.99
CA ALA A 50 21.18 5.84 -17.80
C ALA A 50 19.92 5.40 -18.58
N ARG A 51 19.90 4.16 -19.11
CA ARG A 51 18.77 3.59 -19.86
C ARG A 51 17.57 3.17 -18.99
N TRP A 52 17.72 3.22 -17.67
CA TRP A 52 16.63 2.95 -16.74
C TRP A 52 15.65 4.12 -16.64
N TYR A 53 16.03 5.29 -17.14
CA TYR A 53 15.24 6.52 -17.06
C TYR A 53 15.08 7.14 -18.44
N SER A 54 14.05 7.96 -18.58
CA SER A 54 13.74 8.67 -19.81
C SER A 54 14.00 10.16 -19.64
N PHE A 55 14.88 10.73 -20.48
CA PHE A 55 15.21 12.14 -20.48
C PHE A 55 14.71 12.79 -21.77
N ALA A 56 13.95 13.88 -21.64
CA ALA A 56 13.62 14.76 -22.75
C ALA A 56 14.81 15.69 -23.05
N HIS A 57 15.32 16.39 -22.02
CA HIS A 57 16.56 17.19 -22.12
C HIS A 57 17.48 16.84 -20.95
N TYR A 58 18.60 16.21 -21.26
CA TYR A 58 19.56 15.75 -20.28
C TYR A 58 20.35 16.89 -19.66
N PRO A 59 20.62 16.89 -18.34
CA PRO A 59 20.17 15.91 -17.34
C PRO A 59 18.90 16.31 -16.60
N ASP A 60 18.36 17.51 -16.76
CA ASP A 60 17.40 18.14 -15.86
C ASP A 60 15.94 17.89 -16.21
N ASP A 61 15.68 17.51 -17.46
CA ASP A 61 14.33 17.20 -17.93
C ASP A 61 14.16 15.69 -18.13
N TYR A 62 13.56 15.04 -17.18
CA TYR A 62 13.33 13.60 -17.13
C TYR A 62 11.93 13.26 -16.67
N LYS A 63 11.43 12.10 -17.12
CA LYS A 63 10.15 11.57 -16.66
C LYS A 63 10.24 11.30 -15.15
N CYS A 64 9.24 11.79 -14.41
CA CYS A 64 9.13 11.57 -12.98
C CYS A 64 7.69 11.21 -12.61
N TRP A 65 7.50 10.60 -11.45
CA TRP A 65 6.19 10.23 -10.94
C TRP A 65 5.41 11.51 -10.56
N TRP A 66 4.25 11.72 -11.18
CA TRP A 66 3.36 12.87 -10.96
C TRP A 66 4.09 14.23 -10.94
N ASP A 67 5.07 14.42 -11.81
CA ASP A 67 5.90 15.63 -11.91
C ASP A 67 6.77 15.96 -10.67
N PHE A 68 6.88 15.03 -9.72
CA PHE A 68 7.82 15.17 -8.60
C PHE A 68 9.25 14.87 -9.05
N LYS A 69 10.05 15.91 -9.22
CA LYS A 69 11.45 15.80 -9.66
C LYS A 69 12.35 14.98 -8.70
N ASP A 70 11.91 14.79 -7.47
CA ASP A 70 12.63 13.93 -6.52
C ASP A 70 12.34 12.44 -6.71
N LEU A 71 11.37 12.09 -7.59
CA LEU A 71 10.92 10.73 -7.87
C LEU A 71 11.03 10.40 -9.37
N PRO A 72 12.26 10.25 -9.92
CA PRO A 72 12.47 9.89 -11.32
C PRO A 72 11.83 8.54 -11.65
N ALA A 73 10.94 8.53 -12.65
CA ALA A 73 10.21 7.36 -13.08
C ALA A 73 11.12 6.39 -13.85
N VAL A 74 10.98 5.11 -13.54
CA VAL A 74 11.75 4.04 -14.15
C VAL A 74 11.13 3.62 -15.48
N ASN A 75 11.96 3.32 -16.45
CA ASN A 75 11.55 2.62 -17.67
C ASN A 75 11.43 1.12 -17.37
N ALA A 76 10.26 0.68 -16.92
CA ALA A 76 9.99 -0.71 -16.57
C ALA A 76 10.05 -1.69 -17.77
N ALA A 77 10.09 -1.19 -19.01
CA ALA A 77 10.34 -2.00 -20.21
C ALA A 77 11.83 -2.33 -20.41
N ASN A 78 12.75 -1.64 -19.73
CA ASN A 78 14.19 -1.85 -19.90
C ASN A 78 14.62 -3.24 -19.42
N PRO A 79 15.26 -4.09 -20.28
CA PRO A 79 15.61 -5.46 -19.92
C PRO A 79 16.70 -5.55 -18.83
N ASP A 80 17.64 -4.59 -18.76
CA ASP A 80 18.69 -4.59 -17.75
C ASP A 80 18.09 -4.25 -16.38
N TRP A 81 17.14 -3.30 -16.32
CA TRP A 81 16.37 -3.00 -15.12
C TRP A 81 15.56 -4.23 -14.67
N ARG A 82 14.82 -4.87 -15.60
CA ARG A 82 14.05 -6.09 -15.30
C ARG A 82 14.94 -7.21 -14.76
N LYS A 83 16.08 -7.42 -15.38
CA LYS A 83 17.05 -8.41 -14.93
C LYS A 83 17.56 -8.10 -13.53
N TYR A 84 17.89 -6.84 -13.25
CA TYR A 84 18.41 -6.41 -11.95
C TYR A 84 17.35 -6.47 -10.86
N MET A 85 16.16 -5.95 -11.13
CA MET A 85 15.09 -5.85 -10.14
C MET A 85 14.29 -7.15 -9.97
N ILE A 86 14.03 -7.89 -11.06
CA ILE A 86 13.00 -8.94 -11.08
C ILE A 86 13.55 -10.33 -11.45
N THR A 87 14.10 -10.49 -12.68
CA THR A 87 14.27 -11.80 -13.27
C THR A 87 15.62 -12.45 -13.02
N GLY A 88 16.66 -11.68 -12.77
CA GLY A 88 18.01 -12.21 -12.56
C GLY A 88 18.10 -13.10 -11.32
N ALA A 89 19.04 -14.05 -11.34
CA ALA A 89 19.25 -14.96 -10.22
C ALA A 89 19.52 -14.23 -8.88
N ARG A 90 20.12 -13.03 -8.95
CA ARG A 90 20.41 -12.16 -7.81
C ARG A 90 19.61 -10.85 -7.87
N SER A 91 18.42 -10.89 -8.45
CA SER A 91 17.51 -9.74 -8.51
C SER A 91 17.07 -9.30 -7.12
N ILE A 92 16.62 -8.06 -7.03
CA ILE A 92 16.12 -7.49 -5.77
C ILE A 92 14.95 -8.33 -5.24
N VAL A 93 13.96 -8.64 -6.09
CA VAL A 93 12.81 -9.46 -5.70
C VAL A 93 13.25 -10.79 -5.08
N LYS A 94 14.10 -11.55 -5.77
CA LYS A 94 14.55 -12.88 -5.32
C LYS A 94 15.49 -12.83 -4.12
N THR A 95 16.34 -11.81 -4.02
CA THR A 95 17.32 -11.69 -2.95
C THR A 95 16.65 -11.48 -1.59
N TRP A 96 15.66 -10.59 -1.52
CA TRP A 96 14.97 -10.32 -0.26
C TRP A 96 14.10 -11.49 0.19
N LEU A 97 13.48 -12.23 -0.72
CA LEU A 97 12.75 -13.46 -0.39
C LEU A 97 13.69 -14.52 0.19
N ARG A 98 14.86 -14.74 -0.42
CA ARG A 98 15.90 -15.64 0.13
C ARG A 98 16.46 -15.16 1.48
N ASP A 99 16.39 -13.87 1.75
CA ASP A 99 16.81 -13.28 3.02
C ASP A 99 15.71 -13.37 4.09
N GLY A 100 14.56 -14.01 3.76
CA GLY A 100 13.50 -14.38 4.70
C GLY A 100 12.25 -13.50 4.62
N ALA A 101 12.16 -12.57 3.67
CA ALA A 101 10.88 -11.89 3.40
C ALA A 101 9.87 -12.89 2.83
N SER A 102 8.59 -12.72 3.16
CA SER A 102 7.50 -13.60 2.71
C SER A 102 6.65 -12.99 1.59
N GLY A 103 7.06 -11.88 1.04
CA GLY A 103 6.34 -11.23 -0.04
C GLY A 103 6.65 -9.76 -0.23
N TRP A 104 5.89 -9.15 -1.15
CA TRP A 104 6.01 -7.75 -1.52
C TRP A 104 4.64 -7.08 -1.55
N ARG A 105 4.53 -5.92 -0.93
CA ARG A 105 3.49 -4.94 -1.25
C ARG A 105 4.05 -4.05 -2.37
N LEU A 106 3.33 -3.94 -3.46
CA LEU A 106 3.75 -3.17 -4.63
C LEU A 106 3.12 -1.78 -4.56
N ASP A 107 3.98 -0.80 -4.34
CA ASP A 107 3.63 0.62 -4.32
C ASP A 107 3.11 1.04 -5.69
N VAL A 108 1.99 1.76 -5.71
CA VAL A 108 1.32 2.29 -6.91
C VAL A 108 1.32 1.26 -8.05
N ALA A 109 0.64 0.11 -7.84
CA ALA A 109 0.64 -0.99 -8.82
C ALA A 109 0.17 -0.56 -10.22
N ASP A 110 -0.62 0.50 -10.31
CA ASP A 110 -1.10 1.10 -11.56
C ASP A 110 0.02 1.65 -12.46
N GLU A 111 1.15 2.03 -11.87
CA GLU A 111 2.31 2.54 -12.62
C GLU A 111 3.18 1.44 -13.23
N LEU A 112 2.94 0.18 -12.85
CA LEU A 112 3.67 -0.96 -13.38
C LEU A 112 2.87 -1.64 -14.49
N PRO A 113 3.46 -1.90 -15.68
CA PRO A 113 2.80 -2.69 -16.73
C PRO A 113 2.42 -4.11 -16.24
N ASP A 114 1.34 -4.67 -16.76
CA ASP A 114 0.84 -5.98 -16.35
C ASP A 114 1.85 -7.11 -16.60
N ASP A 115 2.66 -7.03 -17.66
CA ASP A 115 3.73 -8.00 -17.93
C ASP A 115 4.87 -7.92 -16.91
N VAL A 116 5.13 -6.74 -16.35
CA VAL A 116 6.07 -6.55 -15.23
C VAL A 116 5.53 -7.19 -13.97
N LEU A 117 4.26 -6.98 -13.63
CA LEU A 117 3.60 -7.59 -12.48
C LEU A 117 3.62 -9.13 -12.57
N ARG A 118 3.31 -9.68 -13.76
CA ARG A 118 3.43 -11.13 -14.03
C ARG A 118 4.85 -11.64 -13.86
N GLY A 119 5.83 -10.90 -14.38
CA GLY A 119 7.24 -11.23 -14.20
C GLY A 119 7.70 -11.22 -12.75
N MET A 120 7.20 -10.26 -11.95
CA MET A 120 7.47 -10.18 -10.51
C MET A 120 6.84 -11.38 -9.78
N ARG A 121 5.59 -11.73 -10.10
CA ARG A 121 4.92 -12.88 -9.52
C ARG A 121 5.67 -14.17 -9.83
N SER A 122 6.04 -14.41 -11.10
CA SER A 122 6.83 -15.57 -11.51
C SER A 122 8.14 -15.66 -10.73
N ALA A 123 8.90 -14.56 -10.67
CA ALA A 123 10.17 -14.49 -9.93
C ALA A 123 10.01 -14.75 -8.43
N ALA A 124 8.94 -14.23 -7.83
CA ALA A 124 8.65 -14.43 -6.41
C ALA A 124 8.27 -15.89 -6.13
N LYS A 125 7.31 -16.46 -6.90
CA LYS A 125 6.83 -17.83 -6.71
C LYS A 125 7.89 -18.91 -7.07
N GLU A 126 8.80 -18.63 -8.00
CA GLU A 126 9.98 -19.48 -8.27
C GLU A 126 10.95 -19.50 -7.07
N THR A 127 11.00 -18.45 -6.30
CA THR A 127 11.93 -18.33 -5.16
C THR A 127 11.32 -18.87 -3.88
N ASP A 128 10.05 -18.56 -3.64
CA ASP A 128 9.23 -19.03 -2.54
C ASP A 128 7.77 -19.14 -3.03
N PRO A 129 7.24 -20.37 -3.23
CA PRO A 129 5.86 -20.57 -3.69
C PRO A 129 4.80 -19.94 -2.79
N ASP A 130 5.09 -19.81 -1.49
CA ASP A 130 4.20 -19.24 -0.49
C ASP A 130 4.32 -17.71 -0.36
N SER A 131 5.24 -17.09 -1.13
CA SER A 131 5.39 -15.63 -1.13
C SER A 131 4.13 -14.94 -1.62
N VAL A 132 3.84 -13.74 -1.08
CA VAL A 132 2.64 -12.96 -1.42
C VAL A 132 3.02 -11.71 -2.23
N LEU A 133 2.25 -11.44 -3.30
CA LEU A 133 2.26 -10.15 -3.99
C LEU A 133 0.94 -9.42 -3.71
N LEU A 134 1.04 -8.36 -2.93
CA LEU A 134 -0.04 -7.44 -2.59
C LEU A 134 0.10 -6.15 -3.40
N GLY A 135 -0.91 -5.76 -4.17
CA GLY A 135 -0.90 -4.52 -4.94
C GLY A 135 -1.61 -3.37 -4.22
N GLU A 136 -1.01 -2.19 -4.27
CA GLU A 136 -1.74 -0.97 -3.95
C GLU A 136 -2.60 -0.58 -5.15
N VAL A 137 -3.92 -0.76 -5.00
CA VAL A 137 -4.95 -0.39 -5.97
C VAL A 137 -6.08 0.30 -5.21
N TRP A 138 -6.41 1.53 -5.62
CA TRP A 138 -7.35 2.37 -4.88
C TRP A 138 -8.81 2.13 -5.24
N GLU A 139 -9.08 1.53 -6.39
CA GLU A 139 -10.43 1.25 -6.88
C GLU A 139 -10.67 -0.26 -6.97
N ASP A 140 -11.82 -0.64 -7.56
CA ASP A 140 -12.11 -2.04 -7.86
C ASP A 140 -11.05 -2.62 -8.83
N ALA A 141 -10.23 -3.55 -8.34
CA ALA A 141 -9.11 -4.12 -9.08
C ALA A 141 -9.54 -4.97 -10.29
N VAL A 142 -10.79 -5.43 -10.34
CA VAL A 142 -11.32 -6.22 -11.45
C VAL A 142 -11.74 -5.34 -12.62
N THR A 143 -12.23 -4.14 -12.32
CA THR A 143 -12.75 -3.20 -13.34
C THR A 143 -11.80 -2.03 -13.60
N LYS A 144 -10.69 -1.96 -12.87
CA LYS A 144 -9.72 -0.87 -12.97
C LYS A 144 -9.26 -0.63 -14.40
N VAL A 145 -9.35 0.63 -14.82
CA VAL A 145 -8.73 1.16 -16.04
C VAL A 145 -7.65 2.17 -15.62
N SER A 146 -6.44 1.98 -16.09
CA SER A 146 -5.32 2.88 -15.85
C SER A 146 -4.59 3.13 -17.17
N TYR A 147 -4.27 4.38 -17.46
CA TYR A 147 -3.61 4.79 -18.73
C TYR A 147 -4.34 4.32 -20.00
N GLY A 148 -5.68 4.23 -19.95
CA GLY A 148 -6.52 3.81 -21.08
C GLY A 148 -6.62 2.29 -21.28
N GLU A 149 -5.97 1.49 -20.42
CA GLU A 149 -5.99 0.03 -20.48
C GLU A 149 -6.69 -0.56 -19.26
N ARG A 150 -7.56 -1.57 -19.48
CA ARG A 150 -8.13 -2.36 -18.39
C ARG A 150 -7.05 -3.25 -17.80
N ARG A 151 -6.84 -3.10 -16.49
CA ARG A 151 -5.78 -3.82 -15.78
C ARG A 151 -6.18 -5.27 -15.51
N GLN A 152 -5.17 -6.14 -15.49
CA GLN A 152 -5.35 -7.59 -15.38
C GLN A 152 -4.93 -8.14 -14.00
N TYR A 153 -5.19 -7.40 -12.94
CA TYR A 153 -4.76 -7.74 -11.58
C TYR A 153 -5.37 -9.04 -11.03
N ALA A 154 -6.62 -9.33 -11.43
CA ALA A 154 -7.44 -10.38 -10.84
C ALA A 154 -7.45 -11.71 -11.64
N LEU A 155 -6.61 -11.85 -12.66
CA LEU A 155 -6.58 -13.07 -13.51
C LEU A 155 -5.82 -14.24 -12.87
N GLY A 156 -5.21 -14.05 -11.69
CA GLY A 156 -4.49 -15.11 -10.97
C GLY A 156 -3.01 -15.24 -11.33
N ASP A 157 -2.51 -14.41 -12.24
CA ASP A 157 -1.13 -14.45 -12.73
C ASP A 157 -0.31 -13.17 -12.42
N ALA A 158 -0.94 -12.15 -11.80
CA ALA A 158 -0.31 -10.88 -11.46
C ALA A 158 -0.21 -10.65 -9.95
N LEU A 159 -1.34 -10.48 -9.25
CA LEU A 159 -1.40 -10.20 -7.81
C LEU A 159 -2.10 -11.32 -7.05
N ASP A 160 -1.66 -11.58 -5.82
CA ASP A 160 -2.32 -12.50 -4.90
C ASP A 160 -3.39 -11.77 -4.07
N SER A 161 -3.20 -10.47 -3.82
CA SER A 161 -4.09 -9.62 -3.04
C SER A 161 -3.98 -8.17 -3.47
N VAL A 162 -4.98 -7.36 -3.12
CA VAL A 162 -4.96 -5.90 -3.25
C VAL A 162 -5.45 -5.23 -1.98
N MET A 163 -4.98 -3.99 -1.74
CA MET A 163 -5.46 -3.14 -0.64
C MET A 163 -6.91 -2.70 -0.93
N ASN A 164 -7.85 -3.11 -0.06
CA ASN A 164 -9.28 -2.90 -0.28
C ASN A 164 -9.74 -1.50 0.17
N TYR A 165 -9.21 -0.46 -0.49
CA TYR A 165 -9.64 0.93 -0.26
C TYR A 165 -11.14 1.15 -0.51
N PRO A 166 -11.79 0.51 -1.52
CA PRO A 166 -13.22 0.64 -1.69
C PRO A 166 -14.03 0.25 -0.44
N LEU A 167 -13.67 -0.86 0.23
CA LEU A 167 -14.32 -1.25 1.49
C LEU A 167 -14.09 -0.20 2.57
N ARG A 168 -12.87 0.27 2.75
CA ARG A 168 -12.54 1.31 3.71
C ARG A 168 -13.39 2.54 3.52
N ASP A 169 -13.48 3.04 2.29
CA ASP A 169 -14.22 4.26 1.97
C ASP A 169 -15.72 4.10 2.16
N GLY A 170 -16.28 2.96 1.70
CA GLY A 170 -17.69 2.64 1.88
C GLY A 170 -18.09 2.48 3.35
N LEU A 171 -17.26 1.78 4.14
CA LEU A 171 -17.51 1.54 5.55
C LEU A 171 -17.42 2.84 6.36
N VAL A 172 -16.38 3.65 6.17
CA VAL A 172 -16.23 4.93 6.85
C VAL A 172 -17.35 5.88 6.47
N ALA A 173 -17.72 5.97 5.20
CA ALA A 173 -18.83 6.80 4.73
C ALA A 173 -20.17 6.37 5.36
N PHE A 174 -20.45 5.07 5.46
CA PHE A 174 -21.64 4.53 6.10
C PHE A 174 -21.69 4.85 7.60
N LEU A 175 -20.64 4.53 8.34
CA LEU A 175 -20.58 4.73 9.79
C LEU A 175 -20.65 6.20 10.19
N THR A 176 -20.17 7.12 9.35
CA THR A 176 -20.27 8.56 9.59
C THR A 176 -21.58 9.17 9.09
N GLY A 177 -22.48 8.39 8.48
CA GLY A 177 -23.75 8.87 7.95
C GLY A 177 -23.65 9.60 6.59
N ARG A 178 -22.47 9.58 5.94
CA ARG A 178 -22.25 10.18 4.61
C ARG A 178 -22.74 9.29 3.47
N SER A 179 -23.03 8.01 3.75
CA SER A 179 -23.57 7.04 2.79
C SER A 179 -24.65 6.20 3.45
N THR A 180 -25.46 5.53 2.62
CA THR A 180 -26.57 4.69 3.07
C THR A 180 -26.16 3.23 3.26
N ALA A 181 -26.94 2.46 4.03
CA ALA A 181 -26.75 1.02 4.15
C ALA A 181 -26.90 0.29 2.80
N HIS A 182 -27.77 0.78 1.90
CA HIS A 182 -27.90 0.24 0.55
C HIS A 182 -26.60 0.40 -0.25
N ALA A 183 -25.99 1.58 -0.23
CA ALA A 183 -24.73 1.81 -0.96
C ALA A 183 -23.60 0.90 -0.44
N LEU A 184 -23.51 0.69 0.88
CA LEU A 184 -22.55 -0.26 1.44
C LEU A 184 -22.87 -1.71 1.02
N ALA A 185 -24.14 -2.11 1.05
CA ALA A 185 -24.56 -3.45 0.63
C ALA A 185 -24.28 -3.69 -0.86
N ASP A 186 -24.53 -2.70 -1.72
CA ASP A 186 -24.22 -2.76 -3.16
C ASP A 186 -22.71 -2.89 -3.41
N LEU A 187 -21.89 -2.17 -2.65
CA LEU A 187 -20.42 -2.31 -2.72
C LEU A 187 -19.98 -3.73 -2.35
N LEU A 188 -20.46 -4.25 -1.22
CA LEU A 188 -20.11 -5.60 -0.76
C LEU A 188 -20.57 -6.68 -1.74
N LEU A 189 -21.78 -6.53 -2.28
CA LEU A 189 -22.32 -7.44 -3.29
C LEU A 189 -21.52 -7.36 -4.59
N SER A 190 -21.16 -6.15 -5.04
CA SER A 190 -20.33 -5.94 -6.22
C SER A 190 -18.97 -6.63 -6.08
N GLN A 191 -18.29 -6.45 -4.95
CA GLN A 191 -17.02 -7.14 -4.68
C GLN A 191 -17.22 -8.67 -4.69
N ARG A 192 -18.27 -9.17 -4.04
CA ARG A 192 -18.58 -10.61 -3.99
C ARG A 192 -18.83 -11.22 -5.37
N LEU A 193 -19.43 -10.47 -6.29
CA LEU A 193 -19.77 -10.92 -7.64
C LEU A 193 -18.64 -10.74 -8.64
N ASN A 194 -17.87 -9.65 -8.53
CA ASN A 194 -16.85 -9.28 -9.51
C ASN A 194 -15.52 -9.99 -9.29
N TYR A 195 -15.12 -10.18 -8.02
CA TYR A 195 -13.81 -10.74 -7.72
C TYR A 195 -13.80 -12.26 -7.86
N PRO A 196 -12.78 -12.86 -8.52
CA PRO A 196 -12.53 -14.29 -8.43
C PRO A 196 -12.42 -14.72 -6.97
N ARG A 197 -13.02 -15.86 -6.64
CA ARG A 197 -13.13 -16.33 -5.26
C ARG A 197 -11.78 -16.31 -4.49
N PRO A 198 -10.65 -16.79 -5.02
CA PRO A 198 -9.38 -16.75 -4.29
C PRO A 198 -8.96 -15.32 -3.92
N LEU A 199 -9.08 -14.37 -4.86
CA LEU A 199 -8.72 -12.98 -4.62
C LEU A 199 -9.70 -12.29 -3.63
N TYR A 200 -11.01 -12.60 -3.73
CA TYR A 200 -12.01 -12.05 -2.82
C TYR A 200 -11.72 -12.38 -1.35
N TYR A 201 -11.32 -13.62 -1.07
CA TYR A 201 -10.94 -14.04 0.28
C TYR A 201 -9.52 -13.62 0.69
N ALA A 202 -8.73 -13.11 -0.23
CA ALA A 202 -7.41 -12.59 0.01
C ALA A 202 -7.33 -11.05 -0.01
N LEU A 203 -8.47 -10.34 -0.20
CA LEU A 203 -8.50 -8.88 -0.15
C LEU A 203 -7.96 -8.37 1.18
N MET A 204 -7.00 -7.45 1.15
CA MET A 204 -6.49 -6.79 2.35
C MET A 204 -7.49 -5.74 2.83
N ASN A 205 -8.35 -6.11 3.77
CA ASN A 205 -9.35 -5.23 4.36
C ASN A 205 -8.68 -4.28 5.35
N LEU A 206 -8.65 -3.00 5.03
CA LEU A 206 -8.07 -1.95 5.87
C LEU A 206 -9.14 -0.91 6.25
N THR A 207 -8.96 -0.24 7.37
CA THR A 207 -9.76 0.92 7.79
C THR A 207 -8.92 2.19 7.82
N ALA A 208 -7.58 2.07 7.87
CA ALA A 208 -6.62 3.14 7.75
C ALA A 208 -5.31 2.66 7.10
N SER A 209 -4.49 3.59 6.66
CA SER A 209 -3.14 3.37 6.16
C SER A 209 -2.26 4.61 6.38
N HIS A 210 -1.03 4.57 5.90
CA HIS A 210 -0.14 5.73 5.90
C HIS A 210 -0.59 6.86 4.94
N ASP A 211 -1.52 6.61 4.02
CA ASP A 211 -2.02 7.58 3.03
C ASP A 211 -3.37 8.21 3.41
N VAL A 212 -4.11 7.58 4.30
CA VAL A 212 -5.43 8.05 4.74
C VAL A 212 -5.46 8.29 6.25
N ALA A 213 -6.45 9.05 6.70
CA ALA A 213 -6.60 9.31 8.14
C ALA A 213 -6.77 8.01 8.93
N ARG A 214 -6.21 7.98 10.15
CA ARG A 214 -6.40 6.90 11.11
C ARG A 214 -7.88 6.65 11.36
N THR A 215 -8.25 5.41 11.60
CA THR A 215 -9.64 4.97 11.71
C THR A 215 -10.43 5.85 12.69
N ARG A 216 -9.92 6.08 13.91
CA ARG A 216 -10.57 6.92 14.91
C ARG A 216 -10.83 8.34 14.42
N SER A 217 -9.83 8.97 13.80
CA SER A 217 -9.95 10.33 13.28
C SER A 217 -10.90 10.42 12.09
N ALA A 218 -10.86 9.48 11.17
CA ALA A 218 -11.77 9.42 10.02
C ALA A 218 -13.23 9.27 10.45
N LEU A 219 -13.49 8.52 11.52
CA LEU A 219 -14.83 8.26 12.06
C LEU A 219 -15.32 9.40 13.01
N ALA A 220 -14.41 10.23 13.52
CA ALA A 220 -14.76 11.40 14.31
C ALA A 220 -15.36 12.53 13.46
N LEU A 221 -15.09 12.54 12.15
CA LEU A 221 -15.46 13.62 11.24
C LEU A 221 -16.73 13.27 10.44
N ASP A 222 -17.48 14.29 10.07
CA ASP A 222 -18.66 14.22 9.19
C ASP A 222 -18.33 14.47 7.70
N PHE A 223 -17.05 14.73 7.40
CA PHE A 223 -16.53 14.91 6.04
C PHE A 223 -15.32 14.00 5.78
N ASP A 224 -14.94 13.85 4.51
CA ASP A 224 -13.72 13.13 4.14
C ASP A 224 -12.50 14.04 4.31
N PRO A 225 -11.53 13.69 5.19
CA PRO A 225 -10.32 14.51 5.39
C PRO A 225 -9.52 14.76 4.09
N ARG A 226 -9.61 13.87 3.10
CA ARG A 226 -8.96 14.03 1.79
C ARG A 226 -9.51 15.21 0.97
N SER A 227 -10.69 15.72 1.32
CA SER A 227 -11.28 16.91 0.69
C SER A 227 -10.70 18.22 1.19
N ARG A 228 -9.78 18.19 2.15
CA ARG A 228 -9.17 19.36 2.78
C ARG A 228 -7.70 19.50 2.43
N THR A 229 -7.24 20.74 2.40
CA THR A 229 -5.82 21.05 2.24
C THR A 229 -5.04 20.69 3.51
N ARG A 230 -3.73 20.50 3.38
CA ARG A 230 -2.84 20.26 4.53
C ARG A 230 -2.94 21.39 5.58
N ALA A 231 -3.09 22.64 5.16
CA ALA A 231 -3.21 23.77 6.07
C ALA A 231 -4.54 23.72 6.86
N GLU A 232 -5.65 23.37 6.20
CA GLU A 232 -6.93 23.17 6.88
C GLU A 232 -6.88 22.01 7.87
N LEU A 233 -6.24 20.89 7.47
CA LEU A 233 -6.07 19.74 8.37
C LEU A 233 -5.17 20.07 9.56
N ALA A 234 -4.12 20.88 9.38
CA ALA A 234 -3.24 21.31 10.46
C ALA A 234 -3.95 22.24 11.49
N ALA A 235 -4.97 22.98 11.05
CA ALA A 235 -5.76 23.86 11.90
C ALA A 235 -7.00 23.18 12.51
N LEU A 236 -7.30 21.94 12.11
CA LEU A 236 -8.48 21.22 12.57
C LEU A 236 -8.28 20.68 13.99
N GLU A 237 -9.14 21.09 14.90
CA GLU A 237 -9.24 20.54 16.24
C GLU A 237 -10.28 19.42 16.28
N ILE A 238 -9.88 18.21 16.71
CA ILE A 238 -10.80 17.13 17.06
C ILE A 238 -11.14 17.30 18.54
N THR A 239 -12.37 17.71 18.82
CA THR A 239 -12.85 17.89 20.20
C THR A 239 -13.00 16.54 20.92
N ASP A 240 -13.06 16.56 22.26
CA ASP A 240 -13.25 15.33 23.06
C ASP A 240 -14.54 14.58 22.67
N ALA A 241 -15.62 15.29 22.35
CA ALA A 241 -16.86 14.68 21.90
C ALA A 241 -16.71 13.98 20.54
N MET A 242 -15.99 14.59 19.58
CA MET A 242 -15.67 13.99 18.30
C MET A 242 -14.76 12.78 18.48
N ALA A 243 -13.74 12.86 19.32
CA ALA A 243 -12.83 11.76 19.62
C ALA A 243 -13.56 10.58 20.28
N ALA A 244 -14.48 10.83 21.21
CA ALA A 244 -15.31 9.81 21.84
C ALA A 244 -16.24 9.11 20.82
N ARG A 245 -16.88 9.88 19.93
CA ARG A 245 -17.68 9.33 18.82
C ARG A 245 -16.80 8.46 17.90
N GLY A 246 -15.62 8.97 17.53
CA GLY A 246 -14.67 8.23 16.70
C GLY A 246 -14.27 6.89 17.33
N ALA A 247 -14.03 6.87 18.65
CA ALA A 247 -13.70 5.64 19.39
C ALA A 247 -14.85 4.63 19.38
N GLN A 248 -16.09 5.06 19.61
CA GLN A 248 -17.27 4.17 19.55
C GLN A 248 -17.46 3.56 18.15
N LEU A 249 -17.34 4.37 17.11
CA LEU A 249 -17.47 3.90 15.72
C LEU A 249 -16.30 3.03 15.30
N GLN A 250 -15.10 3.22 15.87
CA GLN A 250 -13.93 2.39 15.61
C GLN A 250 -14.15 0.95 16.09
N VAL A 251 -14.83 0.75 17.22
CA VAL A 251 -15.21 -0.59 17.71
C VAL A 251 -16.04 -1.33 16.65
N LEU A 252 -17.04 -0.65 16.07
CA LEU A 252 -17.89 -1.23 15.02
C LEU A 252 -17.11 -1.46 13.72
N ALA A 253 -16.29 -0.50 13.30
CA ALA A 253 -15.49 -0.61 12.09
C ALA A 253 -14.53 -1.81 12.16
N ALA A 254 -13.85 -1.99 13.31
CA ALA A 254 -12.98 -3.13 13.54
C ALA A 254 -13.74 -4.46 13.49
N ALA A 255 -14.91 -4.56 14.16
CA ALA A 255 -15.72 -5.75 14.09
C ALA A 255 -16.12 -6.11 12.65
N VAL A 256 -16.59 -5.13 11.87
CA VAL A 256 -16.94 -5.35 10.45
C VAL A 256 -15.73 -5.78 9.63
N GLN A 257 -14.58 -5.12 9.83
CA GLN A 257 -13.33 -5.42 9.13
C GLN A 257 -12.89 -6.89 9.33
N PHE A 258 -13.00 -7.41 10.57
CA PHE A 258 -12.59 -8.77 10.91
C PHE A 258 -13.60 -9.84 10.49
N TRP A 259 -14.89 -9.51 10.39
CA TRP A 259 -15.94 -10.48 10.03
C TRP A 259 -16.24 -10.55 8.54
N LEU A 260 -15.86 -9.56 7.77
CA LEU A 260 -16.01 -9.62 6.32
C LEU A 260 -14.97 -10.55 5.68
N PRO A 261 -15.33 -11.23 4.57
CA PRO A 261 -14.37 -12.00 3.79
C PRO A 261 -13.17 -11.14 3.36
N GLY A 262 -11.97 -11.68 3.54
CA GLY A 262 -10.70 -11.01 3.29
C GLY A 262 -9.76 -11.12 4.50
N ILE A 263 -8.66 -10.42 4.46
CA ILE A 263 -7.62 -10.43 5.49
C ILE A 263 -7.63 -9.06 6.20
N PRO A 264 -7.99 -8.99 7.49
CA PRO A 264 -7.99 -7.72 8.21
C PRO A 264 -6.57 -7.17 8.34
N SER A 265 -6.42 -5.88 8.08
CA SER A 265 -5.15 -5.16 8.18
C SER A 265 -5.29 -3.99 9.13
N ILE A 266 -4.49 -3.98 10.19
CA ILE A 266 -4.46 -2.93 11.20
C ILE A 266 -3.30 -1.99 10.86
N TYR A 267 -3.61 -0.70 10.68
CA TYR A 267 -2.56 0.31 10.62
C TYR A 267 -2.02 0.54 12.03
N TYR A 268 -0.69 0.47 12.20
CA TYR A 268 -0.07 0.56 13.51
C TYR A 268 -0.60 1.74 14.32
N GLY A 269 -0.94 1.50 15.57
CA GLY A 269 -1.49 2.51 16.48
C GLY A 269 -3.01 2.67 16.42
N ASP A 270 -3.72 2.13 15.43
CA ASP A 270 -5.18 2.09 15.45
C ASP A 270 -5.66 1.18 16.60
N GLU A 271 -4.98 0.06 16.83
CA GLU A 271 -5.23 -0.84 17.96
C GLU A 271 -5.00 -0.20 19.32
N THR A 272 -4.20 0.84 19.39
CA THR A 272 -3.94 1.60 20.63
C THR A 272 -4.74 2.90 20.70
N GLY A 273 -5.63 3.15 19.74
CA GLY A 273 -6.50 4.33 19.71
C GLY A 273 -5.81 5.64 19.31
N MET A 274 -4.68 5.56 18.61
CA MET A 274 -4.02 6.74 18.09
C MET A 274 -4.92 7.53 17.14
N GLN A 275 -4.80 8.86 17.17
CA GLN A 275 -5.43 9.76 16.24
C GLN A 275 -4.42 10.28 15.22
N GLY A 276 -4.91 10.74 14.07
CA GLY A 276 -4.11 11.36 13.02
C GLY A 276 -4.94 11.54 11.76
N LEU A 277 -4.87 12.70 11.16
CA LEU A 277 -5.49 13.01 9.86
C LEU A 277 -4.65 12.44 8.73
N CYS A 278 -4.93 12.80 7.47
CA CYS A 278 -4.15 12.33 6.34
C CYS A 278 -2.66 12.70 6.44
N ASP A 279 -1.82 12.07 5.64
CA ASP A 279 -0.37 12.31 5.59
C ASP A 279 -0.04 13.83 5.62
N PRO A 280 0.88 14.28 6.50
CA PRO A 280 1.78 13.53 7.38
C PRO A 280 1.25 13.29 8.81
N PHE A 281 0.05 13.74 9.14
CA PHE A 281 -0.47 13.78 10.51
C PHE A 281 -0.79 12.38 11.09
N ASN A 282 -0.92 11.36 10.27
CA ASN A 282 -1.13 9.95 10.67
C ASN A 282 0.16 9.17 10.95
N ARG A 283 1.35 9.78 10.77
CA ARG A 283 2.65 9.08 10.82
C ARG A 283 3.42 9.30 12.13
N ALA A 284 2.74 9.65 13.22
CA ALA A 284 3.37 9.81 14.53
C ALA A 284 3.95 8.46 15.03
N PRO A 285 5.03 8.46 15.84
CA PRO A 285 5.53 7.25 16.52
C PRO A 285 4.44 6.57 17.33
N LEU A 286 4.53 5.24 17.47
CA LEU A 286 3.56 4.44 18.23
C LEU A 286 3.42 4.96 19.67
N GLN A 287 2.19 5.16 20.09
CA GLN A 287 1.81 5.61 21.43
C GLN A 287 0.70 4.71 21.96
N MET A 288 0.73 4.45 23.27
CA MET A 288 -0.32 3.72 23.97
C MET A 288 -1.36 4.72 24.47
N CYS A 289 -2.43 4.92 23.70
CA CYS A 289 -3.47 5.92 24.00
C CYS A 289 -4.72 5.31 24.64
N ASP A 290 -5.04 4.04 24.34
CA ASP A 290 -6.29 3.40 24.73
C ASP A 290 -6.10 1.89 24.92
N THR A 291 -6.02 1.45 26.17
CA THR A 291 -5.84 0.04 26.52
C THR A 291 -7.11 -0.79 26.30
N GLN A 292 -8.29 -0.21 26.34
CA GLN A 292 -9.55 -0.91 26.06
C GLN A 292 -9.66 -1.24 24.57
N MET A 293 -9.24 -0.30 23.72
CA MET A 293 -9.18 -0.55 22.29
C MET A 293 -8.19 -1.66 21.94
N LEU A 294 -7.02 -1.66 22.59
CA LEU A 294 -6.04 -2.75 22.41
C LEU A 294 -6.63 -4.12 22.80
N GLN A 295 -7.35 -4.19 23.91
CA GLN A 295 -8.03 -5.43 24.34
C GLN A 295 -9.11 -5.85 23.35
N TRP A 296 -9.83 -4.88 22.75
CA TRP A 296 -10.82 -5.16 21.73
C TRP A 296 -10.22 -5.78 20.47
N TYR A 297 -9.14 -5.20 19.93
CA TYR A 297 -8.45 -5.78 18.79
C TYR A 297 -7.83 -7.15 19.11
N ALA A 298 -7.28 -7.34 20.30
CA ALA A 298 -6.81 -8.65 20.74
C ALA A 298 -7.93 -9.70 20.79
N CYS A 299 -9.12 -9.32 21.27
CA CYS A 299 -10.30 -10.17 21.25
C CYS A 299 -10.72 -10.55 19.83
N LEU A 300 -10.76 -9.57 18.90
CA LEU A 300 -11.09 -9.83 17.50
C LEU A 300 -10.10 -10.78 16.84
N LEU A 301 -8.79 -10.59 17.05
CA LEU A 301 -7.75 -11.50 16.54
C LEU A 301 -7.93 -12.93 17.04
N TYR A 302 -8.25 -13.10 18.34
CA TYR A 302 -8.47 -14.42 18.92
C TYR A 302 -9.74 -15.11 18.43
N THR A 303 -10.79 -14.35 18.08
CA THR A 303 -12.10 -14.88 17.68
C THR A 303 -12.30 -15.01 16.17
N SER A 304 -11.35 -14.55 15.37
CA SER A 304 -11.42 -14.58 13.90
C SER A 304 -10.73 -15.79 13.26
N ASP A 305 -10.13 -16.68 14.07
CA ASP A 305 -9.47 -17.93 13.60
C ASP A 305 -10.47 -19.04 13.25
#